data_3402c8244dc54f8a7f6af11406a9b2a2
#
_entry.id   3402c8244dc54f8a7f6af11406a9b2a2
#
_cell.length_a   1.000
_cell.length_b   1.000
_cell.length_c   1.000
_cell.angle_alpha   90.00
_cell.angle_beta   90.00
_cell.angle_gamma   90.00
#
_symmetry.space_group_name_H-M   'P 1'
#
loop_
_entity.id
_entity.type
_entity.pdbx_description
1 polymer ?
#
loop_
_entity_poly.entity_id
_entity_poly.type
_entity_poly.pdbx_seq_one_letter_code
_entity_poly.pdbx_strand_id
1 'polypeptide(L)'
;MVRVIDRLAASTPFDRHEAEAVNSAERRSQYAARVKIHPKATDGTFRRLKWAIMAVTLAIYYVSPWLRWERPGSAPDQAILIDLAHRRFYFFFIEIWPQEFYYVAGLLIMAGVGLFLATSLFGRAWCGYACPQTVWTDLYMAIEGFAEGDRNARIKLDAAPFSLGKLRKRTVKIVLWLLVAVATGGFWVFYFDLQLWLLC
;
A
#
# COMPACT_ATOMS: atom_id res chain seq x y z
N MET A 1 -10.85 21.71 -54.19
CA MET A 1 -10.51 21.93 -52.75
C MET A 1 -11.53 21.30 -51.82
N VAL A 2 -12.79 21.33 -52.09
CA VAL A 2 -13.88 20.71 -51.27
C VAL A 2 -13.74 19.18 -51.15
N ARG A 3 -13.41 18.46 -52.22
CA ARG A 3 -13.25 16.98 -52.24
C ARG A 3 -12.08 16.42 -51.39
N VAL A 4 -11.11 17.25 -51.08
CA VAL A 4 -9.97 16.82 -50.23
C VAL A 4 -10.35 16.88 -48.76
N ILE A 5 -11.18 17.89 -48.40
CA ILE A 5 -11.67 18.04 -47.01
C ILE A 5 -12.63 16.88 -46.66
N ASP A 6 -13.48 16.44 -47.59
CA ASP A 6 -14.38 15.32 -47.38
C ASP A 6 -13.63 13.98 -47.21
N ARG A 7 -12.50 13.79 -47.89
CA ARG A 7 -11.64 12.59 -47.71
C ARG A 7 -10.85 12.60 -46.40
N LEU A 8 -10.47 13.77 -45.90
CA LEU A 8 -9.81 13.87 -44.59
C LEU A 8 -10.80 13.73 -43.44
N ALA A 9 -12.05 14.11 -43.62
CA ALA A 9 -13.11 13.91 -42.64
C ALA A 9 -13.53 12.42 -42.53
N ALA A 10 -13.40 11.63 -43.63
CA ALA A 10 -13.75 10.21 -43.66
C ALA A 10 -12.63 9.30 -43.11
N SER A 11 -11.42 9.81 -42.82
CA SER A 11 -10.28 9.01 -42.40
C SER A 11 -9.85 9.19 -40.94
N THR A 12 -10.61 9.91 -40.12
CA THR A 12 -10.35 9.98 -38.70
C THR A 12 -11.02 8.78 -38.01
N PRO A 13 -10.22 7.89 -37.38
CA PRO A 13 -10.75 6.78 -36.60
C PRO A 13 -11.35 7.26 -35.25
N PHE A 14 -11.66 8.52 -35.14
CA PHE A 14 -12.50 9.06 -34.09
C PHE A 14 -13.95 8.76 -34.49
N ASP A 15 -14.35 7.54 -34.15
CA ASP A 15 -15.77 7.22 -34.07
C ASP A 15 -16.39 8.25 -33.12
N ARG A 16 -17.13 9.19 -33.70
CA ARG A 16 -17.96 10.08 -32.91
C ARG A 16 -18.99 9.15 -32.27
N HIS A 17 -18.67 8.66 -31.07
CA HIS A 17 -19.71 8.15 -30.23
C HIS A 17 -20.75 9.27 -30.11
N GLU A 18 -21.84 9.15 -30.85
CA GLU A 18 -22.97 10.04 -30.66
C GLU A 18 -23.19 10.09 -29.15
N ALA A 19 -23.18 11.30 -28.60
CA ALA A 19 -23.43 11.50 -27.18
C ALA A 19 -24.92 11.10 -26.95
N GLU A 20 -25.14 9.80 -26.85
CA GLU A 20 -26.41 9.26 -26.42
C GLU A 20 -26.71 9.82 -25.04
N ALA A 21 -27.94 10.29 -24.89
CA ALA A 21 -28.42 10.91 -23.68
C ALA A 21 -28.04 10.07 -22.47
N VAL A 22 -27.25 10.64 -21.57
CA VAL A 22 -26.76 10.05 -20.31
C VAL A 22 -27.90 9.47 -19.46
N ASN A 23 -29.15 9.74 -19.82
CA ASN A 23 -30.39 9.38 -19.12
C ASN A 23 -31.14 8.19 -19.71
N SER A 24 -30.63 7.46 -20.72
CA SER A 24 -31.29 6.24 -21.14
C SER A 24 -31.24 5.18 -20.03
N ALA A 25 -32.41 4.70 -19.60
CA ALA A 25 -32.55 3.77 -18.46
C ALA A 25 -31.79 2.44 -18.66
N GLU A 26 -31.49 2.06 -19.90
CA GLU A 26 -30.78 0.83 -20.27
C GLU A 26 -29.27 0.85 -20.03
N ARG A 27 -28.67 2.01 -19.90
CA ARG A 27 -27.19 2.16 -19.72
C ARG A 27 -26.74 2.64 -18.32
N ARG A 28 -27.64 2.62 -17.35
CA ARG A 28 -27.27 2.96 -15.97
C ARG A 28 -26.62 1.81 -15.21
N SER A 29 -25.66 1.12 -15.80
CA SER A 29 -24.64 0.52 -14.94
C SER A 29 -23.74 1.65 -14.45
N GLN A 30 -24.06 2.26 -13.31
CA GLN A 30 -23.26 3.31 -12.68
C GLN A 30 -21.83 2.84 -12.40
N TYR A 31 -21.59 1.55 -12.52
CA TYR A 31 -20.30 0.90 -12.35
C TYR A 31 -20.08 -0.10 -13.49
N ALA A 32 -18.99 0.07 -14.21
CA ALA A 32 -18.50 -0.97 -15.10
C ALA A 32 -18.30 -2.28 -14.32
N ALA A 33 -18.68 -3.41 -14.89
CA ALA A 33 -18.47 -4.71 -14.27
C ALA A 33 -16.98 -4.86 -13.91
N ARG A 34 -16.70 -5.27 -12.66
CA ARG A 34 -15.32 -5.41 -12.19
C ARG A 34 -14.59 -6.50 -12.99
N VAL A 35 -13.69 -6.08 -13.85
CA VAL A 35 -12.77 -7.00 -14.54
C VAL A 35 -11.60 -7.29 -13.60
N LYS A 36 -11.39 -8.57 -13.26
CA LYS A 36 -10.27 -8.99 -12.43
C LYS A 36 -8.97 -8.90 -13.22
N ILE A 37 -8.08 -8.02 -12.77
CA ILE A 37 -6.76 -7.82 -13.38
C ILE A 37 -5.78 -8.82 -12.80
N HIS A 38 -5.08 -9.56 -13.67
CA HIS A 38 -4.01 -10.48 -13.29
C HIS A 38 -2.66 -9.85 -13.65
N PRO A 39 -1.94 -9.27 -12.69
CA PRO A 39 -0.64 -8.68 -12.95
C PRO A 39 0.39 -9.77 -13.30
N LYS A 40 1.25 -9.46 -14.28
CA LYS A 40 2.37 -10.32 -14.68
C LYS A 40 3.58 -9.99 -13.81
N ALA A 41 4.31 -11.02 -13.39
CA ALA A 41 5.61 -10.82 -12.76
C ALA A 41 6.59 -10.21 -13.79
N THR A 42 7.27 -9.15 -13.41
CA THR A 42 8.28 -8.47 -14.21
C THR A 42 9.58 -8.45 -13.43
N ASP A 43 10.69 -8.78 -14.07
CA ASP A 43 12.02 -8.72 -13.50
C ASP A 43 12.79 -7.54 -14.11
N GLY A 44 13.68 -6.93 -13.33
CA GLY A 44 14.51 -5.82 -13.78
C GLY A 44 15.18 -5.08 -12.61
N THR A 45 16.14 -4.21 -12.94
CA THR A 45 16.91 -3.45 -11.94
C THR A 45 16.01 -2.59 -11.04
N PHE A 46 15.04 -1.91 -11.63
CA PHE A 46 14.07 -1.10 -10.88
C PHE A 46 13.16 -1.94 -9.98
N ARG A 47 12.84 -3.16 -10.40
CA ARG A 47 12.07 -4.09 -9.58
C ARG A 47 12.87 -4.56 -8.36
N ARG A 48 14.16 -4.85 -8.55
CA ARG A 48 15.07 -5.21 -7.44
C ARG A 48 15.24 -4.05 -6.47
N LEU A 49 15.40 -2.83 -6.97
CA LEU A 49 15.44 -1.62 -6.13
C LEU A 49 14.17 -1.47 -5.30
N LYS A 50 13.01 -1.66 -5.92
CA LYS A 50 11.72 -1.61 -5.22
C LYS A 50 11.62 -2.68 -4.12
N TRP A 51 12.09 -3.90 -4.38
CA TRP A 51 12.15 -4.96 -3.37
C TRP A 51 13.09 -4.62 -2.22
N ALA A 52 14.24 -4.01 -2.51
CA ALA A 52 15.17 -3.55 -1.47
C ALA A 52 14.54 -2.46 -0.59
N ILE A 53 13.90 -1.46 -1.18
CA ILE A 53 13.19 -0.40 -0.45
C ILE A 53 12.07 -1.01 0.39
N MET A 54 11.28 -1.93 -0.15
CA MET A 54 10.24 -2.63 0.58
C MET A 54 10.79 -3.41 1.77
N ALA A 55 11.89 -4.15 1.59
CA ALA A 55 12.52 -4.90 2.67
C ALA A 55 13.03 -3.98 3.78
N VAL A 56 13.66 -2.85 3.43
CA VAL A 56 14.14 -1.85 4.40
C VAL A 56 12.98 -1.22 5.16
N THR A 57 11.92 -0.78 4.49
CA THR A 57 10.76 -0.16 5.14
C THR A 57 10.02 -1.13 6.06
N LEU A 58 9.87 -2.39 5.65
CA LEU A 58 9.30 -3.43 6.50
C LEU A 58 10.22 -3.76 7.69
N ALA A 59 11.54 -3.83 7.47
CA ALA A 59 12.50 -4.03 8.55
C ALA A 59 12.43 -2.90 9.58
N ILE A 60 12.39 -1.65 9.15
CA ILE A 60 12.20 -0.50 10.05
C ILE A 60 10.90 -0.67 10.84
N TYR A 61 9.79 -0.99 10.20
CA TYR A 61 8.51 -1.16 10.86
C TYR A 61 8.54 -2.27 11.94
N TYR A 62 9.10 -3.44 11.61
CA TYR A 62 9.09 -4.59 12.54
C TYR A 62 10.19 -4.53 13.60
N VAL A 63 11.32 -3.87 13.34
CA VAL A 63 12.46 -3.81 14.27
C VAL A 63 12.33 -2.64 15.25
N SER A 64 11.73 -1.51 14.83
CA SER A 64 11.65 -0.30 15.66
C SER A 64 11.10 -0.51 17.09
N PRO A 65 10.05 -1.32 17.33
CA PRO A 65 9.55 -1.51 18.69
C PRO A 65 10.50 -2.27 19.61
N TRP A 66 11.45 -3.02 19.04
CA TRP A 66 12.43 -3.81 19.80
C TRP A 66 13.68 -3.04 20.14
N LEU A 67 13.89 -1.86 19.53
CA LEU A 67 15.03 -1.01 19.84
C LEU A 67 14.88 -0.45 21.25
N ARG A 68 15.88 -0.75 22.08
CA ARG A 68 15.99 -0.22 23.44
C ARG A 68 16.92 0.99 23.44
N TRP A 69 16.47 2.03 24.10
CA TRP A 69 17.23 3.27 24.23
C TRP A 69 17.27 3.68 25.70
N GLU A 70 18.46 3.62 26.30
CA GLU A 70 18.64 4.03 27.69
C GLU A 70 18.39 5.54 27.82
N ARG A 71 17.37 5.87 28.62
CA ARG A 71 17.06 7.26 28.97
C ARG A 71 17.37 7.53 30.43
N PRO A 72 17.87 8.73 30.77
CA PRO A 72 18.05 9.12 32.17
C PRO A 72 16.68 9.27 32.84
N GLY A 73 16.49 8.61 34.01
CA GLY A 73 15.28 8.70 34.79
C GLY A 73 14.38 7.49 34.75
N SER A 74 13.11 7.66 35.07
CA SER A 74 12.06 6.60 35.07
C SER A 74 11.32 6.48 33.74
N ALA A 75 11.88 7.02 32.65
CA ALA A 75 11.28 6.94 31.33
C ALA A 75 11.43 5.52 30.73
N PRO A 76 10.47 5.03 29.96
CA PRO A 76 10.55 3.72 29.34
C PRO A 76 11.72 3.63 28.34
N ASP A 77 12.42 2.47 28.31
CA ASP A 77 13.61 2.26 27.48
C ASP A 77 13.29 2.04 26.00
N GLN A 78 12.05 1.91 25.61
CA GLN A 78 11.65 1.68 24.23
C GLN A 78 11.95 2.93 23.37
N ALA A 79 12.62 2.75 22.24
CA ALA A 79 13.04 3.86 21.38
C ALA A 79 11.87 4.65 20.80
N ILE A 80 10.81 3.96 20.39
CA ILE A 80 9.59 4.56 19.86
C ILE A 80 8.41 4.02 20.66
N LEU A 81 7.78 4.88 21.45
CA LEU A 81 6.64 4.53 22.29
C LEU A 81 5.60 5.64 22.28
N ILE A 82 4.35 5.25 22.12
CA ILE A 82 3.18 6.12 22.27
C ILE A 82 2.51 5.77 23.60
N ASP A 83 2.85 6.52 24.65
CA ASP A 83 2.25 6.35 25.97
C ASP A 83 0.94 7.13 26.05
N LEU A 84 -0.17 6.43 25.90
CA LEU A 84 -1.50 7.04 25.98
C LEU A 84 -1.92 7.34 27.43
N ALA A 85 -1.42 6.56 28.40
CA ALA A 85 -1.76 6.73 29.82
C ALA A 85 -1.23 8.06 30.36
N HIS A 86 0.02 8.39 30.06
CA HIS A 86 0.67 9.63 30.46
C HIS A 86 0.61 10.72 29.38
N ARG A 87 -0.02 10.42 28.22
CA ARG A 87 -0.15 11.34 27.08
C ARG A 87 1.19 11.85 26.58
N ARG A 88 2.21 10.97 26.51
CA ARG A 88 3.56 11.30 26.06
C ARG A 88 3.95 10.47 24.85
N PHE A 89 4.71 11.09 23.95
CA PHE A 89 5.27 10.40 22.78
C PHE A 89 6.78 10.40 22.92
N TYR A 90 7.36 9.20 22.92
CA TYR A 90 8.79 9.03 22.99
C TYR A 90 9.32 8.67 21.61
N PHE A 91 10.28 9.43 21.13
CA PHE A 91 10.92 9.22 19.83
C PHE A 91 12.45 9.32 20.01
N PHE A 92 13.13 8.18 20.17
CA PHE A 92 14.54 8.08 20.53
C PHE A 92 14.89 8.94 21.76
N PHE A 93 15.48 10.13 21.56
CA PHE A 93 15.85 11.09 22.60
C PHE A 93 14.91 12.27 22.73
N ILE A 94 13.84 12.29 21.95
CA ILE A 94 12.83 13.37 21.98
C ILE A 94 11.63 12.85 22.75
N GLU A 95 11.20 13.62 23.76
CA GLU A 95 9.98 13.43 24.49
C GLU A 95 9.02 14.57 24.10
N ILE A 96 7.87 14.22 23.54
CA ILE A 96 6.87 15.19 23.08
C ILE A 96 5.72 15.20 24.08
N TRP A 97 5.49 16.36 24.67
CA TRP A 97 4.41 16.60 25.59
C TRP A 97 3.13 17.06 24.86
N PRO A 98 1.93 16.90 25.45
CA PRO A 98 0.69 17.32 24.81
C PRO A 98 0.67 18.79 24.41
N GLN A 99 1.36 19.65 25.16
CA GLN A 99 1.45 21.08 24.88
C GLN A 99 2.27 21.38 23.61
N GLU A 100 3.16 20.47 23.22
CA GLU A 100 4.06 20.61 22.07
C GLU A 100 3.48 20.01 20.78
N PHE A 101 2.24 19.51 20.83
CA PHE A 101 1.59 18.85 19.70
C PHE A 101 1.46 19.77 18.47
N TYR A 102 1.50 21.07 18.64
CA TYR A 102 1.53 22.01 17.52
C TYR A 102 2.80 21.92 16.68
N TYR A 103 3.95 21.50 17.26
CA TYR A 103 5.16 21.23 16.51
C TYR A 103 4.97 20.00 15.60
N VAL A 104 4.29 18.97 16.08
CA VAL A 104 3.95 17.78 15.28
C VAL A 104 3.03 18.18 14.12
N ALA A 105 2.04 19.03 14.36
CA ALA A 105 1.18 19.54 13.30
C ALA A 105 1.99 20.33 12.25
N GLY A 106 2.89 21.20 12.67
CA GLY A 106 3.80 21.92 11.78
C GLY A 106 4.69 21.00 10.95
N LEU A 107 5.25 19.96 11.59
CA LEU A 107 6.06 18.95 10.89
C LEU A 107 5.26 18.18 9.85
N LEU A 108 4.02 17.79 10.16
CA LEU A 108 3.13 17.10 9.22
C LEU A 108 2.77 17.97 8.02
N ILE A 109 2.51 19.26 8.25
CA ILE A 109 2.26 20.21 7.16
C ILE A 109 3.51 20.34 6.29
N MET A 110 4.70 20.51 6.89
CA MET A 110 5.97 20.55 6.15
C MET A 110 6.22 19.26 5.37
N ALA A 111 5.96 18.11 5.97
CA ALA A 111 6.08 16.82 5.31
C ALA A 111 5.11 16.69 4.13
N GLY A 112 3.87 17.16 4.27
CA GLY A 112 2.87 17.18 3.19
C GLY A 112 3.30 18.07 2.02
N VAL A 113 3.76 19.29 2.32
CA VAL A 113 4.28 20.22 1.29
C VAL A 113 5.54 19.65 0.63
N GLY A 114 6.45 19.08 1.42
CA GLY A 114 7.66 18.43 0.93
C GLY A 114 7.35 17.24 0.02
N LEU A 115 6.36 16.42 0.38
CA LEU A 115 5.89 15.32 -0.46
C LEU A 115 5.31 15.82 -1.78
N PHE A 116 4.53 16.92 -1.74
CA PHE A 116 3.97 17.54 -2.93
C PHE A 116 5.07 18.10 -3.84
N LEU A 117 6.07 18.75 -3.27
CA LEU A 117 7.25 19.24 -3.98
C LEU A 117 8.04 18.07 -4.59
N ALA A 118 8.30 17.01 -3.84
CA ALA A 118 8.99 15.83 -4.32
C ALA A 118 8.25 15.15 -5.49
N THR A 119 6.92 15.04 -5.41
CA THR A 119 6.12 14.48 -6.51
C THR A 119 6.09 15.39 -7.74
N SER A 120 6.15 16.69 -7.55
CA SER A 120 6.23 17.68 -8.63
C SER A 120 7.57 17.60 -9.39
N LEU A 121 8.68 17.42 -8.66
CA LEU A 121 10.03 17.36 -9.23
C LEU A 121 10.39 15.97 -9.81
N PHE A 122 10.07 14.91 -9.10
CA PHE A 122 10.47 13.54 -9.43
C PHE A 122 9.31 12.67 -9.95
N GLY A 123 8.13 13.25 -10.11
CA GLY A 123 6.95 12.51 -10.49
C GLY A 123 6.53 11.49 -9.43
N ARG A 124 6.22 10.26 -9.84
CA ARG A 124 5.70 9.20 -8.96
C ARG A 124 6.78 8.44 -8.19
N ALA A 125 7.99 8.98 -8.01
CA ALA A 125 9.08 8.25 -7.36
C ALA A 125 8.70 7.81 -5.94
N TRP A 126 8.19 8.71 -5.09
CA TRP A 126 7.76 8.38 -3.73
C TRP A 126 6.59 7.38 -3.72
N CYS A 127 5.51 7.70 -4.41
CA CYS A 127 4.31 6.85 -4.45
C CYS A 127 4.56 5.49 -5.11
N GLY A 128 5.54 5.40 -6.01
CA GLY A 128 5.90 4.16 -6.70
C GLY A 128 6.78 3.21 -5.90
N TYR A 129 7.60 3.74 -4.97
CA TYR A 129 8.63 2.94 -4.29
C TYR A 129 8.46 2.87 -2.77
N ALA A 130 8.25 4.01 -2.10
CA ALA A 130 8.34 4.10 -0.64
C ALA A 130 7.00 4.33 0.07
N CYS A 131 5.94 4.65 -0.67
CA CYS A 131 4.61 4.82 -0.08
C CYS A 131 4.16 3.54 0.65
N PRO A 132 3.69 3.62 1.90
CA PRO A 132 3.23 2.45 2.66
C PRO A 132 2.22 1.60 1.89
N GLN A 133 1.25 2.21 1.24
CA GLN A 133 0.26 1.48 0.43
C GLN A 133 0.92 0.65 -0.68
N THR A 134 1.95 1.18 -1.34
CA THR A 134 2.66 0.47 -2.41
C THR A 134 3.48 -0.69 -1.85
N VAL A 135 4.14 -0.49 -0.70
CA VAL A 135 4.91 -1.52 0.00
C VAL A 135 4.02 -2.70 0.37
N TRP A 136 2.88 -2.44 1.00
CA TRP A 136 1.93 -3.50 1.39
C TRP A 136 1.31 -4.19 0.18
N THR A 137 0.91 -3.43 -0.84
CA THR A 137 0.34 -4.01 -2.08
C THR A 137 1.32 -4.95 -2.75
N ASP A 138 2.60 -4.57 -2.86
CA ASP A 138 3.61 -5.43 -3.45
C ASP A 138 3.86 -6.71 -2.63
N LEU A 139 3.85 -6.61 -1.30
CA LEU A 139 3.98 -7.76 -0.42
C LEU A 139 2.81 -8.74 -0.63
N TYR A 140 1.57 -8.25 -0.65
CA TYR A 140 0.39 -9.09 -0.91
C TYR A 140 0.43 -9.70 -2.31
N MET A 141 0.87 -8.96 -3.33
CA MET A 141 1.03 -9.49 -4.68
C MET A 141 2.14 -10.54 -4.78
N ALA A 142 3.21 -10.40 -4.00
CA ALA A 142 4.26 -11.42 -3.92
C ALA A 142 3.72 -12.72 -3.31
N ILE A 143 2.93 -12.62 -2.25
CA ILE A 143 2.25 -13.77 -1.61
C ILE A 143 1.29 -14.45 -2.60
N GLU A 144 0.53 -13.67 -3.36
CA GLU A 144 -0.34 -14.22 -4.41
C GLU A 144 0.47 -14.98 -5.49
N GLY A 145 1.60 -14.39 -5.91
CA GLY A 145 2.50 -15.05 -6.87
C GLY A 145 3.05 -16.36 -6.34
N PHE A 146 3.37 -16.41 -5.06
CA PHE A 146 3.85 -17.62 -4.40
C PHE A 146 2.77 -18.71 -4.27
N ALA A 147 1.54 -18.32 -3.86
CA ALA A 147 0.45 -19.27 -3.59
C ALA A 147 -0.25 -19.76 -4.86
N GLU A 148 -0.56 -18.88 -5.79
CA GLU A 148 -1.34 -19.17 -7.00
C GLU A 148 -0.47 -19.31 -8.27
N GLY A 149 0.77 -18.80 -8.21
CA GLY A 149 1.68 -18.75 -9.35
C GLY A 149 1.55 -17.49 -10.19
N ASP A 150 2.22 -17.46 -11.36
CA ASP A 150 2.21 -16.31 -12.26
C ASP A 150 0.84 -16.10 -12.93
N ARG A 151 0.71 -15.00 -13.68
CA ARG A 151 -0.51 -14.55 -14.38
C ARG A 151 -1.25 -15.68 -15.08
N ASN A 152 -0.54 -16.46 -15.90
CA ASN A 152 -1.15 -17.55 -16.69
C ASN A 152 -1.72 -18.67 -15.80
N ALA A 153 -1.05 -18.99 -14.70
CA ALA A 153 -1.52 -19.98 -13.74
C ALA A 153 -2.77 -19.49 -13.01
N ARG A 154 -2.84 -18.19 -12.67
CA ARG A 154 -4.01 -17.58 -12.03
C ARG A 154 -5.22 -17.55 -12.95
N ILE A 155 -5.05 -17.18 -14.22
CA ILE A 155 -6.13 -17.21 -15.23
C ILE A 155 -6.69 -18.62 -15.37
N LYS A 156 -5.83 -19.63 -15.50
CA LYS A 156 -6.23 -21.04 -15.56
C LYS A 156 -6.94 -21.49 -14.28
N LEU A 157 -6.44 -21.07 -13.12
CA LEU A 157 -7.03 -21.40 -11.82
C LEU A 157 -8.43 -20.78 -11.66
N ASP A 158 -8.62 -19.56 -12.12
CA ASP A 158 -9.94 -18.90 -12.05
C ASP A 158 -10.94 -19.54 -13.01
N ALA A 159 -10.53 -19.92 -14.22
CA ALA A 159 -11.35 -20.61 -15.20
C ALA A 159 -11.65 -22.08 -14.86
N ALA A 160 -10.82 -22.72 -14.01
CA ALA A 160 -11.01 -24.12 -13.65
C ALA A 160 -12.28 -24.34 -12.81
N PRO A 161 -12.98 -25.48 -12.96
CA PRO A 161 -14.12 -25.86 -12.11
C PRO A 161 -13.66 -26.01 -10.65
N PHE A 162 -14.62 -26.12 -9.74
CA PHE A 162 -14.33 -26.28 -8.31
C PHE A 162 -13.59 -27.62 -8.09
N SER A 163 -12.34 -27.53 -7.65
CA SER A 163 -11.48 -28.69 -7.39
C SER A 163 -10.77 -28.51 -6.05
N LEU A 164 -10.43 -29.64 -5.41
CA LEU A 164 -9.68 -29.66 -4.15
C LEU A 164 -8.33 -28.90 -4.29
N GLY A 165 -7.66 -29.01 -5.43
CA GLY A 165 -6.44 -28.26 -5.71
C GLY A 165 -6.64 -26.75 -5.79
N LYS A 166 -7.77 -26.30 -6.34
CA LYS A 166 -8.17 -24.88 -6.35
C LYS A 166 -8.45 -24.37 -4.95
N LEU A 167 -9.17 -25.17 -4.17
CA LEU A 167 -9.48 -24.84 -2.76
C LEU A 167 -8.20 -24.70 -1.95
N ARG A 168 -7.28 -25.67 -2.02
CA ARG A 168 -6.00 -25.62 -1.30
C ARG A 168 -5.19 -24.36 -1.61
N LYS A 169 -5.04 -24.01 -2.88
CA LYS A 169 -4.28 -22.80 -3.28
C LYS A 169 -4.92 -21.52 -2.75
N ARG A 170 -6.25 -21.43 -2.80
CA ARG A 170 -6.98 -20.26 -2.26
C ARG A 170 -6.90 -20.18 -0.74
N THR A 171 -7.00 -21.32 -0.06
CA THR A 171 -6.85 -21.38 1.40
C THR A 171 -5.45 -20.93 1.81
N VAL A 172 -4.40 -21.45 1.16
CA VAL A 172 -3.02 -21.03 1.44
C VAL A 172 -2.84 -19.51 1.24
N LYS A 173 -3.37 -18.95 0.17
CA LYS A 173 -3.34 -17.50 -0.06
C LYS A 173 -4.00 -16.73 1.07
N ILE A 174 -5.23 -17.10 1.43
CA ILE A 174 -6.00 -16.42 2.50
C ILE A 174 -5.28 -16.52 3.83
N VAL A 175 -4.76 -17.71 4.18
CA VAL A 175 -4.02 -17.93 5.43
C VAL A 175 -2.77 -17.05 5.48
N LEU A 176 -1.98 -16.99 4.39
CA LEU A 176 -0.81 -16.11 4.33
C LEU A 176 -1.19 -14.63 4.43
N TRP A 177 -2.27 -14.21 3.80
CA TRP A 177 -2.76 -12.84 3.92
C TRP A 177 -3.19 -12.50 5.35
N LEU A 178 -3.93 -13.39 6.00
CA LEU A 178 -4.35 -13.21 7.39
C LEU A 178 -3.15 -13.19 8.33
N LEU A 179 -2.16 -14.06 8.11
CA LEU A 179 -0.94 -14.09 8.90
C LEU A 179 -0.19 -12.76 8.82
N VAL A 180 -0.02 -12.21 7.62
CA VAL A 180 0.61 -10.89 7.45
C VAL A 180 -0.23 -9.79 8.07
N ALA A 181 -1.56 -9.83 7.92
CA ALA A 181 -2.46 -8.85 8.51
C ALA A 181 -2.41 -8.86 10.05
N VAL A 182 -2.44 -10.05 10.65
CA VAL A 182 -2.34 -10.24 12.10
C VAL A 182 -0.95 -9.82 12.60
N ALA A 183 0.11 -10.20 11.90
CA ALA A 183 1.46 -9.77 12.24
C ALA A 183 1.56 -8.23 12.21
N THR A 184 1.08 -7.59 11.14
CA THR A 184 1.12 -6.13 11.02
C THR A 184 0.30 -5.44 12.11
N GLY A 185 -0.93 -5.89 12.33
CA GLY A 185 -1.79 -5.34 13.38
C GLY A 185 -1.24 -5.60 14.79
N GLY A 186 -0.69 -6.78 15.03
CA GLY A 186 -0.06 -7.13 16.30
C GLY A 186 1.17 -6.26 16.59
N PHE A 187 2.04 -6.06 15.60
CA PHE A 187 3.19 -5.17 15.75
C PHE A 187 2.79 -3.70 16.00
N TRP A 188 1.66 -3.26 15.46
CA TRP A 188 1.13 -1.94 15.77
C TRP A 188 0.86 -1.76 17.27
N VAL A 189 0.36 -2.78 17.94
CA VAL A 189 0.09 -2.74 19.38
C VAL A 189 1.38 -2.53 20.19
N PHE A 190 2.52 -3.09 19.76
CA PHE A 190 3.81 -2.90 20.44
C PHE A 190 4.31 -1.45 20.45
N TYR A 191 3.82 -0.59 19.57
CA TYR A 191 4.15 0.85 19.58
C TYR A 191 3.39 1.61 20.67
N PHE A 192 2.26 1.07 21.18
CA PHE A 192 1.44 1.77 22.15
C PHE A 192 1.74 1.37 23.59
N ASP A 193 2.01 0.11 23.86
CA ASP A 193 2.39 -0.30 25.21
C ASP A 193 2.93 -1.75 25.20
N LEU A 194 4.22 -1.88 25.51
CA LEU A 194 4.83 -3.19 25.71
C LEU A 194 4.56 -3.72 27.12
N GLN A 195 4.23 -2.86 28.09
CA GLN A 195 3.99 -3.26 29.49
C GLN A 195 2.70 -4.04 29.65
N LEU A 196 1.70 -3.79 28.84
CA LEU A 196 0.42 -4.51 28.91
C LEU A 196 0.56 -6.01 28.61
N TRP A 197 1.57 -6.40 27.81
CA TRP A 197 1.84 -7.81 27.46
C TRP A 197 2.70 -8.56 28.48
N LEU A 198 3.42 -7.85 29.35
CA LEU A 198 4.23 -8.46 30.41
C LEU A 198 3.43 -8.67 31.71
N LEU A 199 2.21 -8.12 31.80
CA LEU A 199 1.30 -8.24 32.95
C LEU A 199 0.17 -9.27 32.73
N CYS A 200 0.02 -9.83 31.54
CA CYS A 200 -0.84 -10.98 31.22
C CYS A 200 -0.02 -12.25 31.06
#